data_428d5d8961e705321909af960eca50a7
#
_entry.id   428d5d8961e705321909af960eca50a7
#
_cell.length_a   1.000
_cell.length_b   1.000
_cell.length_c   1.000
_cell.angle_alpha   90.00
_cell.angle_beta   90.00
_cell.angle_gamma   90.00
#
_symmetry.space_group_name_H-M   'P 1'
#
loop_
_entity.id
_entity.type
_entity.pdbx_description
1 polymer ?
#
loop_
_entity_poly.entity_id
_entity_poly.type
_entity_poly.pdbx_seq_one_letter_code
_entity_poly.pdbx_strand_id
1 'polypeptide(L)'
;FYLVPPLICRCGGTFPQGKAGVFERMIYMRILVVGGGGREHAIIKKLKENKSVEVIYALPGNGGIAKDAVCVPIGATDIAKITEFAVENKIDYAVVAPDDPLVLGAVDALEAKGIPCFGPRANAAIIEGSKVFSKDLMKKYGIPTAEYEVFNDMDSALNYLETAPIPTVIKADGLALGKGVIIAQTRQEAMD
;
A
#
# COMPACT_ATOMS: atom_id res chain seq x y z
N PHE A 1 -4.21 -15.63 11.98
CA PHE A 1 -2.91 -15.65 12.67
C PHE A 1 -1.95 -16.50 11.83
N TYR A 2 -1.05 -15.85 11.07
CA TYR A 2 0.07 -16.55 10.44
C TYR A 2 1.30 -16.33 11.31
N LEU A 3 1.78 -17.40 11.93
CA LEU A 3 3.09 -17.44 12.57
C LEU A 3 4.16 -17.46 11.48
N VAL A 4 4.98 -16.42 11.41
CA VAL A 4 6.20 -16.42 10.61
C VAL A 4 7.23 -17.25 11.38
N PRO A 5 7.78 -18.34 10.79
CA PRO A 5 8.81 -19.11 11.48
C PRO A 5 10.10 -18.30 11.57
N PRO A 6 10.90 -18.48 12.65
CA PRO A 6 12.19 -17.80 12.76
C PRO A 6 13.13 -18.25 11.64
N LEU A 7 13.72 -17.29 10.94
CA LEU A 7 14.79 -17.52 9.97
C LEU A 7 16.00 -18.14 10.67
N ILE A 8 16.16 -19.45 10.54
CA ILE A 8 17.37 -20.14 10.99
C ILE A 8 18.41 -20.03 9.88
N CYS A 9 19.40 -19.19 10.08
CA CYS A 9 20.58 -19.13 9.23
C CYS A 9 21.46 -20.35 9.51
N ARG A 10 21.55 -21.33 8.56
CA ARG A 10 22.48 -22.46 8.63
C ARG A 10 23.87 -21.99 8.24
N CYS A 11 24.68 -21.61 9.18
CA CYS A 11 26.13 -21.56 9.01
C CYS A 11 26.73 -22.76 9.76
N GLY A 12 27.17 -23.78 9.00
CA GLY A 12 27.88 -24.93 9.54
C GLY A 12 29.29 -24.53 10.00
N GLY A 13 29.51 -24.49 11.31
CA GLY A 13 30.82 -24.35 11.94
C GLY A 13 30.79 -25.11 13.27
N THR A 14 31.72 -26.05 13.43
CA THR A 14 31.94 -26.78 14.70
C THR A 14 32.53 -25.84 15.73
N PHE A 15 31.82 -25.63 16.86
CA PHE A 15 32.30 -24.83 17.99
C PHE A 15 32.96 -25.74 19.04
N PRO A 16 34.08 -25.31 19.69
CA PRO A 16 34.64 -26.00 20.84
C PRO A 16 33.76 -25.83 22.08
N GLN A 17 33.66 -26.90 22.88
CA GLN A 17 32.89 -26.93 24.12
C GLN A 17 33.53 -26.00 25.20
N GLY A 18 33.01 -24.77 25.32
CA GLY A 18 33.27 -23.88 26.43
C GLY A 18 31.99 -23.09 26.72
N LYS A 19 31.62 -22.99 28.00
CA LYS A 19 30.38 -22.38 28.51
C LYS A 19 29.83 -21.28 27.63
N ALA A 20 28.91 -21.62 26.74
CA ALA A 20 28.22 -20.68 25.89
C ALA A 20 27.18 -19.94 26.72
N GLY A 21 27.49 -18.73 27.14
CA GLY A 21 26.43 -17.75 27.37
C GLY A 21 25.75 -17.56 26.02
N VAL A 22 24.47 -17.89 25.93
CA VAL A 22 23.66 -17.61 24.75
C VAL A 22 23.56 -16.09 24.67
N PHE A 23 24.50 -15.48 23.95
CA PHE A 23 24.34 -14.10 23.48
C PHE A 23 23.24 -14.15 22.41
N GLU A 24 22.01 -13.97 22.85
CA GLU A 24 20.90 -13.68 21.96
C GLU A 24 21.24 -12.37 21.25
N ARG A 25 21.76 -12.47 20.02
CA ARG A 25 22.09 -11.30 19.21
C ARG A 25 20.77 -10.64 18.89
N MET A 26 20.39 -9.61 19.63
CA MET A 26 19.24 -8.79 19.31
C MET A 26 19.45 -8.24 17.90
N ILE A 27 18.65 -8.72 16.96
CA ILE A 27 18.63 -8.18 15.59
C ILE A 27 17.81 -6.91 15.67
N TYR A 28 18.45 -5.77 15.53
CA TYR A 28 17.79 -4.49 15.45
C TYR A 28 17.37 -4.23 14.00
N MET A 29 16.11 -3.84 13.82
CA MET A 29 15.50 -3.63 12.51
C MET A 29 15.35 -2.14 12.18
N ARG A 30 15.70 -1.78 10.95
CA ARG A 30 15.44 -0.49 10.34
C ARG A 30 14.19 -0.61 9.49
N ILE A 31 13.15 0.11 9.83
CA ILE A 31 11.85 0.01 9.18
C ILE A 31 11.58 1.26 8.36
N LEU A 32 11.07 1.07 7.14
CA LEU A 32 10.55 2.10 6.29
C LEU A 32 9.02 2.08 6.30
N VAL A 33 8.37 3.22 6.48
CA VAL A 33 6.93 3.39 6.32
C VAL A 33 6.69 4.42 5.22
N VAL A 34 6.09 3.98 4.11
CA VAL A 34 5.72 4.89 3.01
C VAL A 34 4.37 5.50 3.32
N GLY A 35 4.30 6.82 3.26
CA GLY A 35 3.08 7.60 3.49
C GLY A 35 3.23 8.65 4.60
N GLY A 36 2.19 9.45 4.79
CA GLY A 36 2.19 10.58 5.73
C GLY A 36 0.83 10.85 6.36
N GLY A 37 -0.08 9.87 6.34
CA GLY A 37 -1.42 9.99 6.90
C GLY A 37 -1.55 9.49 8.35
N GLY A 38 -2.77 9.52 8.86
CA GLY A 38 -3.09 9.04 10.20
C GLY A 38 -2.95 7.53 10.34
N ARG A 39 -3.19 6.77 9.27
CA ARG A 39 -2.97 5.31 9.23
C ARG A 39 -1.51 4.97 9.44
N GLU A 40 -0.63 5.61 8.70
CA GLU A 40 0.83 5.43 8.78
C GLU A 40 1.33 5.83 10.18
N HIS A 41 0.82 6.91 10.75
CA HIS A 41 1.18 7.31 12.11
C HIS A 41 0.76 6.27 13.16
N ALA A 42 -0.44 5.67 13.04
CA ALA A 42 -0.89 4.61 13.93
C ALA A 42 -0.01 3.36 13.82
N ILE A 43 0.36 2.98 12.58
CA ILE A 43 1.29 1.87 12.32
C ILE A 43 2.66 2.14 12.95
N ILE A 44 3.22 3.34 12.75
CA ILE A 44 4.50 3.75 13.32
C ILE A 44 4.48 3.66 14.85
N LYS A 45 3.42 4.16 15.49
CA LYS A 45 3.27 4.06 16.95
C LYS A 45 3.29 2.61 17.42
N LYS A 46 2.62 1.73 16.70
CA LYS A 46 2.58 0.31 17.04
C LYS A 46 3.92 -0.39 16.82
N LEU A 47 4.59 -0.11 15.72
CA LEU A 47 5.94 -0.64 15.44
C LEU A 47 6.96 -0.22 16.50
N LYS A 48 6.85 1.01 17.00
CA LYS A 48 7.76 1.57 18.01
C LYS A 48 7.68 0.85 19.37
N GLU A 49 6.60 0.13 19.65
CA GLU A 49 6.49 -0.70 20.86
C GLU A 49 7.43 -1.93 20.83
N ASN A 50 7.88 -2.33 19.65
CA ASN A 50 8.77 -3.47 19.48
C ASN A 50 10.23 -3.06 19.76
N LYS A 51 10.81 -3.66 20.80
CA LYS A 51 12.20 -3.39 21.23
C LYS A 51 13.27 -3.76 20.19
N SER A 52 12.92 -4.58 19.20
CA SER A 52 13.80 -4.93 18.09
C SER A 52 13.81 -3.88 16.97
N VAL A 53 13.00 -2.84 17.05
CA VAL A 53 13.02 -1.73 16.08
C VAL A 53 14.03 -0.69 16.54
N GLU A 54 15.08 -0.50 15.74
CA GLU A 54 16.14 0.48 15.96
C GLU A 54 15.68 1.88 15.56
N VAL A 55 15.15 1.98 14.33
CA VAL A 55 14.72 3.25 13.76
C VAL A 55 13.58 3.02 12.77
N ILE A 56 12.67 3.99 12.72
CA ILE A 56 11.60 4.04 11.73
C ILE A 56 11.78 5.30 10.89
N TYR A 57 11.82 5.13 9.56
CA TYR A 57 11.79 6.21 8.59
C TYR A 57 10.39 6.33 8.00
N ALA A 58 9.90 7.53 7.81
CA ALA A 58 8.60 7.81 7.19
C ALA A 58 8.77 8.70 5.95
N LEU A 59 8.23 8.27 4.81
CA LEU A 59 8.39 8.96 3.52
C LEU A 59 7.00 9.34 2.95
N PRO A 60 6.62 10.60 2.92
CA PRO A 60 7.32 11.77 3.46
C PRO A 60 7.14 11.94 4.98
N GLY A 61 6.18 11.24 5.60
CA GLY A 61 5.73 11.52 6.95
C GLY A 61 4.94 12.82 7.07
N ASN A 62 4.81 13.31 8.30
CA ASN A 62 4.18 14.59 8.63
C ASN A 62 4.66 15.10 10.00
N GLY A 63 4.24 16.29 10.43
CA GLY A 63 4.66 16.88 11.70
C GLY A 63 4.23 16.10 12.96
N GLY A 64 3.17 15.28 12.89
CA GLY A 64 2.79 14.35 13.95
C GLY A 64 3.71 13.15 14.00
N ILE A 65 3.98 12.55 12.84
CA ILE A 65 4.89 11.40 12.65
C ILE A 65 6.32 11.75 13.07
N ALA A 66 6.77 12.98 12.85
CA ALA A 66 8.12 13.44 13.21
C ALA A 66 8.44 13.33 14.72
N LYS A 67 7.44 13.14 15.58
CA LYS A 67 7.62 12.87 17.01
C LYS A 67 7.97 11.42 17.31
N ASP A 68 7.70 10.52 16.36
CA ASP A 68 7.79 9.08 16.55
C ASP A 68 8.74 8.40 15.55
N ALA A 69 9.05 9.04 14.42
CA ALA A 69 9.89 8.52 13.35
C ALA A 69 10.71 9.62 12.68
N VAL A 70 11.71 9.24 11.91
CA VAL A 70 12.50 10.14 11.09
C VAL A 70 11.77 10.40 9.78
N CYS A 71 11.24 11.60 9.60
CA CYS A 71 10.59 12.00 8.34
C CYS A 71 11.64 12.39 7.30
N VAL A 72 11.50 11.84 6.08
CA VAL A 72 12.39 12.11 4.94
C VAL A 72 11.53 12.70 3.81
N PRO A 73 11.89 13.85 3.21
CA PRO A 73 11.05 14.55 2.24
C PRO A 73 11.08 13.89 0.85
N ILE A 74 10.72 12.61 0.79
CA ILE A 74 10.53 11.84 -0.44
C ILE A 74 9.04 11.59 -0.60
N GLY A 75 8.45 11.98 -1.72
CA GLY A 75 7.04 11.77 -2.00
C GLY A 75 6.68 10.29 -2.06
N ALA A 76 5.50 9.92 -1.54
CA ALA A 76 5.06 8.52 -1.49
C ALA A 76 4.94 7.85 -2.88
N THR A 77 4.81 8.63 -3.94
CA THR A 77 4.72 8.16 -5.33
C THR A 77 6.06 8.14 -6.09
N ASP A 78 7.14 8.64 -5.48
CA ASP A 78 8.48 8.62 -6.09
C ASP A 78 9.17 7.28 -5.81
N ILE A 79 8.72 6.23 -6.51
CA ILE A 79 9.15 4.84 -6.29
C ILE A 79 10.67 4.68 -6.43
N ALA A 80 11.27 5.41 -7.36
CA ALA A 80 12.71 5.35 -7.61
C ALA A 80 13.49 5.84 -6.37
N LYS A 81 13.17 7.03 -5.85
CA LYS A 81 13.84 7.58 -4.67
C LYS A 81 13.53 6.80 -3.39
N ILE A 82 12.30 6.27 -3.25
CA ILE A 82 11.95 5.38 -2.13
C ILE A 82 12.87 4.17 -2.13
N THR A 83 13.05 3.53 -3.29
CA THR A 83 13.86 2.32 -3.43
C THR A 83 15.34 2.62 -3.20
N GLU A 84 15.87 3.71 -3.75
CA GLU A 84 17.26 4.17 -3.54
C GLU A 84 17.52 4.42 -2.06
N PHE A 85 16.66 5.22 -1.41
CA PHE A 85 16.76 5.49 0.02
C PHE A 85 16.75 4.20 0.85
N ALA A 86 15.88 3.26 0.52
CA ALA A 86 15.76 2.01 1.26
C ALA A 86 17.05 1.16 1.18
N VAL A 87 17.68 1.10 0.01
CA VAL A 87 18.95 0.40 -0.18
C VAL A 87 20.10 1.10 0.56
N GLU A 88 20.23 2.42 0.39
CA GLU A 88 21.31 3.21 1.02
C GLU A 88 21.25 3.16 2.55
N ASN A 89 20.04 3.20 3.11
CA ASN A 89 19.83 3.19 4.56
C ASN A 89 19.70 1.78 5.14
N LYS A 90 19.93 0.73 4.32
CA LYS A 90 19.89 -0.69 4.72
C LYS A 90 18.61 -1.02 5.47
N ILE A 91 17.48 -0.71 4.85
CA ILE A 91 16.15 -1.01 5.39
C ILE A 91 15.95 -2.53 5.43
N ASP A 92 15.56 -3.05 6.58
CA ASP A 92 15.31 -4.49 6.78
C ASP A 92 13.88 -4.88 6.43
N TYR A 93 12.92 -3.93 6.55
CA TYR A 93 11.51 -4.17 6.28
C TYR A 93 10.80 -2.88 5.90
N ALA A 94 9.89 -2.95 4.93
CA ALA A 94 9.09 -1.80 4.51
C ALA A 94 7.58 -2.04 4.70
N VAL A 95 6.87 -0.97 5.02
CA VAL A 95 5.40 -0.92 5.08
C VAL A 95 4.94 0.10 4.05
N VAL A 96 4.19 -0.36 3.06
CA VAL A 96 3.59 0.49 2.03
C VAL A 96 2.07 0.49 2.26
N ALA A 97 1.55 1.56 2.83
CA ALA A 97 0.16 1.63 3.27
C ALA A 97 -0.79 2.39 2.32
N PRO A 98 -0.37 3.49 1.63
CA PRO A 98 -1.24 4.22 0.72
C PRO A 98 -1.44 3.49 -0.61
N ASP A 99 -2.59 3.73 -1.24
CA ASP A 99 -3.01 3.05 -2.46
C ASP A 99 -2.14 3.43 -3.68
N ASP A 100 -1.83 4.72 -3.84
CA ASP A 100 -1.04 5.23 -4.97
C ASP A 100 0.32 4.53 -5.12
N PRO A 101 1.20 4.48 -4.10
CA PRO A 101 2.49 3.78 -4.23
C PRO A 101 2.32 2.27 -4.45
N LEU A 102 1.27 1.64 -3.94
CA LEU A 102 1.00 0.21 -4.15
C LEU A 102 0.68 -0.06 -5.62
N VAL A 103 -0.21 0.73 -6.22
CA VAL A 103 -0.57 0.62 -7.64
C VAL A 103 0.62 0.95 -8.54
N LEU A 104 1.49 1.89 -8.13
CA LEU A 104 2.72 2.25 -8.85
C LEU A 104 3.85 1.23 -8.67
N GLY A 105 3.65 0.14 -7.90
CA GLY A 105 4.61 -0.95 -7.78
C GLY A 105 5.73 -0.73 -6.76
N ALA A 106 5.51 0.08 -5.72
CA ALA A 106 6.51 0.29 -4.67
C ALA A 106 6.95 -1.01 -4.00
N VAL A 107 6.02 -1.93 -3.75
CA VAL A 107 6.33 -3.25 -3.17
C VAL A 107 7.19 -4.06 -4.12
N ASP A 108 6.82 -4.12 -5.40
CA ASP A 108 7.58 -4.86 -6.42
C ASP A 108 9.02 -4.33 -6.53
N ALA A 109 9.20 -3.01 -6.51
CA ALA A 109 10.50 -2.36 -6.61
C ALA A 109 11.39 -2.63 -5.38
N LEU A 110 10.83 -2.58 -4.17
CA LEU A 110 11.55 -2.84 -2.92
C LEU A 110 11.91 -4.33 -2.80
N GLU A 111 10.98 -5.23 -3.09
CA GLU A 111 11.24 -6.68 -3.07
C GLU A 111 12.28 -7.10 -4.12
N ALA A 112 12.32 -6.46 -5.28
CA ALA A 112 13.38 -6.67 -6.28
C ALA A 112 14.79 -6.30 -5.77
N LYS A 113 14.87 -5.47 -4.71
CA LYS A 113 16.12 -5.16 -4.00
C LYS A 113 16.35 -6.05 -2.76
N GLY A 114 15.50 -7.06 -2.56
CA GLY A 114 15.59 -7.98 -1.42
C GLY A 114 15.05 -7.41 -0.11
N ILE A 115 14.28 -6.33 -0.15
CA ILE A 115 13.66 -5.71 1.03
C ILE A 115 12.24 -6.26 1.16
N PRO A 116 11.93 -7.07 2.18
CA PRO A 116 10.59 -7.60 2.39
C PRO A 116 9.62 -6.48 2.76
N CYS A 117 8.38 -6.59 2.25
CA CYS A 117 7.38 -5.55 2.38
C CYS A 117 6.06 -6.06 2.99
N PHE A 118 5.39 -5.21 3.74
CA PHE A 118 3.96 -5.30 3.99
C PHE A 118 3.23 -4.41 2.98
N GLY A 119 2.39 -5.03 2.17
CA GLY A 119 1.59 -4.39 1.13
C GLY A 119 1.40 -5.33 -0.06
N PRO A 120 0.32 -5.18 -0.84
CA PRO A 120 0.13 -5.94 -2.08
C PRO A 120 1.09 -5.45 -3.17
N ARG A 121 1.50 -6.37 -4.05
CA ARG A 121 2.16 -6.01 -5.31
C ARG A 121 1.20 -5.32 -6.27
N ALA A 122 1.71 -4.62 -7.26
CA ALA A 122 0.91 -3.85 -8.21
C ALA A 122 -0.19 -4.68 -8.90
N ASN A 123 0.08 -5.96 -9.23
CA ASN A 123 -0.89 -6.86 -9.84
C ASN A 123 -2.09 -7.20 -8.94
N ALA A 124 -1.96 -7.06 -7.63
CA ALA A 124 -3.05 -7.22 -6.68
C ALA A 124 -3.63 -5.85 -6.27
N ALA A 125 -2.80 -4.82 -6.17
CA ALA A 125 -3.20 -3.46 -5.85
C ALA A 125 -4.15 -2.86 -6.90
N ILE A 126 -4.16 -3.37 -8.13
CA ILE A 126 -5.07 -2.97 -9.20
C ILE A 126 -6.55 -3.11 -8.80
N ILE A 127 -6.89 -3.97 -7.84
CA ILE A 127 -8.25 -4.08 -7.29
C ILE A 127 -8.73 -2.75 -6.71
N GLU A 128 -7.85 -1.99 -6.08
CA GLU A 128 -8.15 -0.62 -5.61
C GLU A 128 -7.90 0.42 -6.71
N GLY A 129 -6.90 0.16 -7.57
CA GLY A 129 -6.46 1.08 -8.61
C GLY A 129 -7.42 1.25 -9.78
N SER A 130 -8.28 0.26 -10.08
CA SER A 130 -9.27 0.30 -11.16
C SER A 130 -10.62 -0.23 -10.70
N LYS A 131 -11.63 0.63 -10.77
CA LYS A 131 -13.01 0.27 -10.45
C LYS A 131 -13.57 -0.70 -11.49
N VAL A 132 -13.21 -0.51 -12.74
CA VAL A 132 -13.58 -1.40 -13.85
C VAL A 132 -13.04 -2.79 -13.61
N PHE A 133 -11.73 -2.91 -13.35
CA PHE A 133 -11.11 -4.19 -13.05
C PHE A 133 -11.80 -4.91 -11.88
N SER A 134 -12.08 -4.19 -10.79
CA SER A 134 -12.73 -4.77 -9.61
C SER A 134 -14.15 -5.24 -9.92
N LYS A 135 -14.91 -4.47 -10.70
CA LYS A 135 -16.27 -4.85 -11.10
C LYS A 135 -16.26 -6.08 -12.02
N ASP A 136 -15.37 -6.13 -13.00
CA ASP A 136 -15.21 -7.28 -13.90
C ASP A 136 -14.77 -8.53 -13.13
N LEU A 137 -13.87 -8.38 -12.16
CA LEU A 137 -13.45 -9.47 -11.27
C LEU A 137 -14.63 -10.01 -10.47
N MET A 138 -15.45 -9.13 -9.86
CA MET A 138 -16.63 -9.51 -9.09
C MET A 138 -17.63 -10.25 -9.99
N LYS A 139 -17.91 -9.73 -11.19
CA LYS A 139 -18.79 -10.36 -12.17
C LYS A 139 -18.28 -11.74 -12.57
N LYS A 140 -16.99 -11.87 -12.88
CA LYS A 140 -16.34 -13.13 -13.27
C LYS A 140 -16.46 -14.22 -12.22
N TYR A 141 -16.37 -13.87 -10.95
CA TYR A 141 -16.40 -14.82 -9.83
C TYR A 141 -17.73 -14.89 -9.08
N GLY A 142 -18.79 -14.25 -9.60
CA GLY A 142 -20.11 -14.28 -8.99
C GLY A 142 -20.18 -13.58 -7.62
N ILE A 143 -19.29 -12.61 -7.37
CA ILE A 143 -19.27 -11.83 -6.12
C ILE A 143 -20.40 -10.79 -6.20
N PRO A 144 -21.32 -10.74 -5.22
CA PRO A 144 -22.41 -9.78 -5.21
C PRO A 144 -21.92 -8.34 -5.27
N THR A 145 -22.43 -7.58 -6.25
CA THR A 145 -22.12 -6.15 -6.41
C THR A 145 -23.29 -5.48 -7.15
N ALA A 146 -23.40 -4.15 -7.03
CA ALA A 146 -24.38 -3.40 -7.80
C ALA A 146 -24.11 -3.52 -9.31
N GLU A 147 -25.16 -3.46 -10.10
CA GLU A 147 -25.06 -3.39 -11.56
C GLU A 147 -24.20 -2.20 -11.99
N TYR A 148 -23.53 -2.33 -13.11
CA TYR A 148 -22.64 -1.31 -13.64
C TYR A 148 -22.52 -1.43 -15.16
N GLU A 149 -22.20 -0.30 -15.78
CA GLU A 149 -21.81 -0.21 -17.18
C GLU A 149 -20.52 0.61 -17.28
N VAL A 150 -19.72 0.34 -18.30
CA VAL A 150 -18.42 0.99 -18.54
C VAL A 150 -18.42 1.69 -19.88
N PHE A 151 -18.02 2.95 -19.88
CA PHE A 151 -17.97 3.77 -21.09
C PHE A 151 -16.56 4.35 -21.25
N ASN A 152 -16.08 4.36 -22.49
CA ASN A 152 -14.78 4.93 -22.85
C ASN A 152 -14.91 6.28 -23.61
N ASP A 153 -16.13 6.68 -23.91
CA ASP A 153 -16.45 7.92 -24.58
C ASP A 153 -17.73 8.56 -24.01
N MET A 154 -17.83 9.86 -24.15
CA MET A 154 -18.91 10.66 -23.58
C MET A 154 -20.27 10.35 -24.25
N ASP A 155 -20.28 10.20 -25.57
CA ASP A 155 -21.54 10.02 -26.31
C ASP A 155 -22.24 8.72 -25.92
N SER A 156 -21.49 7.64 -25.80
CA SER A 156 -22.03 6.35 -25.31
C SER A 156 -22.54 6.45 -23.88
N ALA A 157 -21.86 7.17 -23.01
CA ALA A 157 -22.29 7.37 -21.63
C ALA A 157 -23.58 8.18 -21.56
N LEU A 158 -23.68 9.29 -22.31
CA LEU A 158 -24.89 10.12 -22.38
C LEU A 158 -26.08 9.35 -22.93
N ASN A 159 -25.91 8.59 -24.01
CA ASN A 159 -26.96 7.73 -24.58
C ASN A 159 -27.48 6.72 -23.57
N TYR A 160 -26.60 6.10 -22.79
CA TYR A 160 -27.02 5.19 -21.72
C TYR A 160 -27.81 5.92 -20.62
N LEU A 161 -27.37 7.12 -20.24
CA LEU A 161 -28.00 7.92 -19.18
C LEU A 161 -29.42 8.35 -19.55
N GLU A 162 -29.80 8.39 -20.82
CA GLU A 162 -31.19 8.65 -21.22
C GLU A 162 -32.20 7.64 -20.66
N THR A 163 -31.77 6.39 -20.44
CA THR A 163 -32.63 5.30 -19.96
C THR A 163 -32.18 4.71 -18.62
N ALA A 164 -31.03 5.10 -18.10
CA ALA A 164 -30.49 4.61 -16.85
C ALA A 164 -31.44 4.84 -15.66
N PRO A 165 -31.48 3.94 -14.68
CA PRO A 165 -32.23 4.17 -13.45
C PRO A 165 -31.69 5.37 -12.68
N ILE A 166 -32.57 6.13 -12.02
CA ILE A 166 -32.24 7.24 -11.16
C ILE A 166 -32.70 6.90 -9.74
N PRO A 167 -31.91 7.16 -8.69
CA PRO A 167 -30.59 7.80 -8.70
C PRO A 167 -29.50 6.89 -9.30
N THR A 168 -28.50 7.52 -9.95
CA THR A 168 -27.35 6.80 -10.51
C THR A 168 -26.03 7.35 -9.96
N VAL A 169 -25.00 6.50 -9.97
CA VAL A 169 -23.66 6.88 -9.48
C VAL A 169 -22.66 6.80 -10.62
N ILE A 170 -22.11 7.95 -10.99
CA ILE A 170 -21.09 8.08 -12.02
C ILE A 170 -19.73 8.12 -11.32
N LYS A 171 -18.78 7.31 -11.81
CA LYS A 171 -17.44 7.23 -11.22
C LYS A 171 -16.38 7.31 -12.31
N ALA A 172 -15.39 8.17 -12.10
CA ALA A 172 -14.15 8.07 -12.87
C ALA A 172 -13.41 6.79 -12.51
N ASP A 173 -12.86 6.08 -13.51
CA ASP A 173 -11.96 4.96 -13.25
C ASP A 173 -10.59 5.48 -12.77
N GLY A 174 -9.86 4.64 -12.01
CA GLY A 174 -8.59 5.01 -11.40
C GLY A 174 -8.72 5.62 -10.01
N LEU A 175 -7.55 6.00 -9.46
CA LEU A 175 -7.42 6.66 -8.15
C LEU A 175 -7.76 8.15 -8.29
N ALA A 176 -8.83 8.59 -7.66
CA ALA A 176 -9.33 9.95 -7.75
C ALA A 176 -9.41 10.65 -6.37
N LEU A 177 -8.71 10.15 -5.36
CA LEU A 177 -8.68 10.70 -3.98
C LEU A 177 -10.07 11.00 -3.41
N GLY A 178 -11.06 10.17 -3.73
CA GLY A 178 -12.45 10.34 -3.32
C GLY A 178 -13.22 11.44 -4.05
N LYS A 179 -12.66 12.07 -5.09
CA LYS A 179 -13.28 13.20 -5.81
C LYS A 179 -13.89 12.83 -7.15
N GLY A 180 -13.69 11.63 -7.65
CA GLY A 180 -14.19 11.16 -8.95
C GLY A 180 -15.53 10.45 -8.87
N VAL A 181 -16.45 10.84 -7.97
CA VAL A 181 -17.76 10.21 -7.81
C VAL A 181 -18.85 11.27 -7.77
N ILE A 182 -19.87 11.11 -8.63
CA ILE A 182 -21.08 11.93 -8.66
C ILE A 182 -22.27 11.02 -8.36
N ILE A 183 -23.11 11.41 -7.43
CA ILE A 183 -24.39 10.76 -7.13
C ILE A 183 -25.48 11.66 -7.69
N ALA A 184 -25.98 11.31 -8.86
CA ALA A 184 -27.00 12.08 -9.55
C ALA A 184 -28.40 11.63 -9.08
N GLN A 185 -29.17 12.56 -8.54
CA GLN A 185 -30.54 12.35 -8.10
C GLN A 185 -31.55 12.54 -9.23
N THR A 186 -31.15 13.26 -10.26
CA THR A 186 -31.96 13.51 -11.46
C THR A 186 -31.18 13.17 -12.72
N ARG A 187 -31.89 12.95 -13.83
CA ARG A 187 -31.27 12.70 -15.12
C ARG A 187 -30.44 13.89 -15.60
N GLN A 188 -30.90 15.11 -15.36
CA GLN A 188 -30.18 16.30 -15.71
C GLN A 188 -28.83 16.38 -14.99
N GLU A 189 -28.81 16.14 -13.68
CA GLU A 189 -27.55 16.09 -12.91
C GLU A 189 -26.59 15.00 -13.37
N ALA A 190 -27.10 13.94 -13.97
CA ALA A 190 -26.26 12.86 -14.50
C ALA A 190 -25.64 13.23 -15.86
N MET A 191 -26.29 14.11 -16.62
CA MET A 191 -25.87 14.53 -17.96
C MET A 191 -24.97 15.77 -17.96
N ASP A 192 -25.01 16.60 -16.91
CA ASP A 192 -24.18 17.81 -16.73
C ASP A 192 -22.74 17.45 -16.28
#